data_edb7ec473c48c67c922759f31a9ab71d
#
_entry.id   edb7ec473c48c67c922759f31a9ab71d
#
_cell.length_a   1.000
_cell.length_b   1.000
_cell.length_c   1.000
_cell.angle_alpha   90.00
_cell.angle_beta   90.00
_cell.angle_gamma   90.00
#
_symmetry.space_group_name_H-M   'P 1'
#
loop_
_entity.id
_entity.type
_entity.pdbx_description
1 polymer ?
#
loop_
_entity_poly.entity_id
_entity_poly.type
_entity_poly.pdbx_seq_one_letter_code
_entity_poly.pdbx_strand_id
1 'polypeptide(L)'
;MSITLIHQYYNKVDDLTRYSGKDNEGVISFEFQALINAYCEKRNLKLIPQFSFAAKNGKTIRPDGTIKNALRIDYGYWESKANVDFEDEIRKKFNAGYPSSNILFENAKKAVLYQQGERVMEVDIRDAKQLDKILSAFTSYEHPEVKNFNKAVENFKNDIPKIVVALREMFEKEERVNEKFRIKRQTFWELCQNAINPDISKADVNEMLIQHILTEEIFISIFSESQFHQENNIAKELYEVEKTFFVGNTKRELLGSIRNYYEMIKAQATGIVSHTEKQTFLKAIYENFYKAYNPKGADRLGIVYTPSEIVKFMLESTDFLLEKHFGKTLSDENVDILDPATGTGTFICDLLEYIPKQYLARKYKHEIHANEVAILPYYIANLNIEYTFQNKMGYYEEFQNSCFVDTLDNIGGLNYGGKQHDMFGFSAENAERIKKQNDKKISVIIGNPPYNANQQSENDNNKNREYKAVDKRIKDTFIKNSSAQKTKVYDMYARFFRWAMDRLAENGLIAFVCNRSFIESRTFDGFRKSIFEEFDYVYIIDTQSDVRKNPKIAGTTHNVFGIQTGVAIVFLVKVQQK
;
A
#
# COMPACT_ATOMS: atom_id res chain seq x y z
N MET A 1 -5.86 33.30 -10.70
CA MET A 1 -4.80 32.26 -10.72
C MET A 1 -4.89 31.31 -11.93
N SER A 2 -6.07 30.85 -12.36
CA SER A 2 -6.23 30.01 -13.57
C SER A 2 -5.98 30.79 -14.88
N ILE A 3 -6.48 31.98 -14.98
CA ILE A 3 -6.26 32.87 -16.14
C ILE A 3 -4.77 33.20 -16.34
N THR A 4 -3.99 33.29 -15.27
CA THR A 4 -2.53 33.51 -15.34
C THR A 4 -1.81 32.34 -16.06
N LEU A 5 -2.24 31.09 -15.80
CA LEU A 5 -1.69 29.92 -16.52
C LEU A 5 -2.03 29.94 -18.02
N ILE A 6 -3.23 30.41 -18.37
CA ILE A 6 -3.63 30.55 -19.76
C ILE A 6 -2.80 31.63 -20.47
N HIS A 7 -2.55 32.77 -19.84
CA HIS A 7 -1.66 33.79 -20.41
C HIS A 7 -0.21 33.30 -20.56
N GLN A 8 0.27 32.49 -19.59
CA GLN A 8 1.59 31.84 -19.72
C GLN A 8 1.64 30.87 -20.92
N TYR A 9 0.56 30.10 -21.12
CA TYR A 9 0.41 29.23 -22.28
C TYR A 9 0.44 30.05 -23.59
N TYR A 10 -0.33 31.14 -23.70
CA TYR A 10 -0.32 31.99 -24.90
C TYR A 10 1.06 32.54 -25.19
N ASN A 11 1.76 33.09 -24.18
CA ASN A 11 3.11 33.62 -24.35
C ASN A 11 4.07 32.58 -24.88
N LYS A 12 4.00 31.34 -24.37
CA LYS A 12 4.85 30.24 -24.84
C LYS A 12 4.55 29.84 -26.28
N VAL A 13 3.25 29.73 -26.63
CA VAL A 13 2.82 29.41 -28.00
C VAL A 13 3.29 30.51 -28.95
N ASP A 14 3.13 31.79 -28.61
CA ASP A 14 3.57 32.92 -29.41
C ASP A 14 5.09 32.92 -29.63
N ASP A 15 5.87 32.66 -28.57
CA ASP A 15 7.34 32.57 -28.67
C ASP A 15 7.75 31.42 -29.60
N LEU A 16 7.18 30.24 -29.42
CA LEU A 16 7.50 29.07 -30.23
C LEU A 16 7.08 29.25 -31.70
N THR A 17 5.96 29.90 -31.96
CA THR A 17 5.52 30.23 -33.32
C THR A 17 6.47 31.21 -34.00
N ARG A 18 6.99 32.22 -33.25
CA ARG A 18 7.99 33.16 -33.77
C ARG A 18 9.32 32.48 -34.15
N TYR A 19 9.76 31.51 -33.31
CA TYR A 19 11.02 30.78 -33.58
C TYR A 19 10.90 29.72 -34.68
N SER A 20 9.75 29.07 -34.82
CA SER A 20 9.51 27.99 -35.80
C SER A 20 9.09 28.49 -37.19
N GLY A 21 8.62 29.73 -37.28
CA GLY A 21 8.12 30.33 -38.53
C GLY A 21 6.85 29.67 -39.10
N LYS A 22 6.26 28.71 -38.41
CA LYS A 22 5.00 28.00 -38.77
C LYS A 22 4.29 27.55 -37.49
N ASP A 23 2.98 27.52 -37.55
CA ASP A 23 2.14 26.84 -36.55
C ASP A 23 2.42 25.34 -36.60
N ASN A 24 3.32 24.86 -35.71
CA ASN A 24 3.67 23.45 -35.61
C ASN A 24 2.74 22.78 -34.60
N GLU A 25 1.82 21.92 -35.09
CA GLU A 25 0.81 21.21 -34.31
C GLU A 25 1.43 20.48 -33.07
N GLY A 26 2.56 19.81 -33.26
CA GLY A 26 3.21 19.06 -32.17
C GLY A 26 3.72 19.95 -31.03
N VAL A 27 4.11 21.19 -31.34
CA VAL A 27 4.59 22.16 -30.36
C VAL A 27 3.43 22.74 -29.56
N ILE A 28 2.34 23.10 -30.24
CA ILE A 28 1.14 23.67 -29.61
C ILE A 28 0.48 22.63 -28.72
N SER A 29 0.38 21.38 -29.17
CA SER A 29 -0.13 20.25 -28.41
C SER A 29 0.66 20.01 -27.11
N PHE A 30 1.99 20.13 -27.15
CA PHE A 30 2.83 19.96 -25.98
C PHE A 30 2.56 21.05 -24.91
N GLU A 31 2.44 22.32 -25.30
CA GLU A 31 2.13 23.40 -24.37
C GLU A 31 0.70 23.32 -23.84
N PHE A 32 -0.26 22.83 -24.65
CA PHE A 32 -1.63 22.59 -24.21
C PHE A 32 -1.70 21.44 -23.20
N GLN A 33 -0.91 20.38 -23.42
CA GLN A 33 -0.73 19.31 -22.45
C GLN A 33 -0.23 19.83 -21.10
N ALA A 34 0.76 20.71 -21.11
CA ALA A 34 1.29 21.33 -19.88
C ALA A 34 0.23 22.17 -19.17
N LEU A 35 -0.61 22.90 -19.92
CA LEU A 35 -1.74 23.66 -19.39
C LEU A 35 -2.77 22.74 -18.73
N ILE A 36 -3.20 21.66 -19.40
CA ILE A 36 -4.12 20.67 -18.81
C ILE A 36 -3.52 20.08 -17.54
N ASN A 37 -2.25 19.70 -17.56
CA ASN A 37 -1.60 19.14 -16.37
C ASN A 37 -1.64 20.10 -15.17
N ALA A 38 -1.41 21.39 -15.39
CA ALA A 38 -1.50 22.41 -14.35
C ALA A 38 -2.93 22.58 -13.77
N TYR A 39 -3.96 22.35 -14.57
CA TYR A 39 -5.36 22.29 -14.09
C TYR A 39 -5.64 21.02 -13.31
N CYS A 40 -5.10 19.88 -13.75
CA CYS A 40 -5.22 18.59 -13.10
C CYS A 40 -4.58 18.61 -11.69
N GLU A 41 -3.38 19.14 -11.56
CA GLU A 41 -2.64 19.20 -10.28
C GLU A 41 -3.40 19.96 -9.19
N LYS A 42 -4.11 21.01 -9.53
CA LYS A 42 -4.95 21.76 -8.59
C LYS A 42 -6.11 20.95 -7.99
N ARG A 43 -6.45 19.82 -8.62
CA ARG A 43 -7.59 18.97 -8.24
C ARG A 43 -7.19 17.55 -7.86
N ASN A 44 -5.91 17.33 -7.57
CA ASN A 44 -5.34 16.01 -7.28
C ASN A 44 -5.61 14.99 -8.41
N LEU A 45 -5.67 15.48 -9.65
CA LEU A 45 -5.73 14.68 -10.86
C LEU A 45 -4.34 14.61 -11.49
N LYS A 46 -4.05 13.54 -12.22
CA LYS A 46 -2.80 13.37 -12.95
C LYS A 46 -3.04 13.06 -14.41
N LEU A 47 -2.42 13.83 -15.29
CA LEU A 47 -2.39 13.58 -16.72
C LEU A 47 -1.26 12.58 -17.03
N ILE A 48 -1.60 11.50 -17.73
CA ILE A 48 -0.66 10.50 -18.22
C ILE A 48 -0.65 10.58 -19.75
N PRO A 49 0.45 11.02 -20.37
CA PRO A 49 0.54 11.11 -21.82
C PRO A 49 0.49 9.73 -22.47
N GLN A 50 -0.22 9.63 -23.60
CA GLN A 50 -0.20 8.47 -24.49
C GLN A 50 -0.40 7.09 -23.79
N PHE A 51 -1.23 7.03 -22.78
CA PHE A 51 -1.56 5.80 -22.07
C PHE A 51 -2.47 4.91 -22.91
N SER A 52 -2.03 3.68 -23.23
CA SER A 52 -2.78 2.72 -24.03
C SER A 52 -3.66 1.83 -23.17
N PHE A 53 -4.89 1.60 -23.58
CA PHE A 53 -5.81 0.65 -22.93
C PHE A 53 -6.76 -0.02 -23.94
N ALA A 54 -7.37 -1.13 -23.54
CA ALA A 54 -8.34 -1.84 -24.36
C ALA A 54 -9.70 -1.13 -24.33
N ALA A 55 -10.22 -0.75 -25.49
CA ALA A 55 -11.57 -0.23 -25.63
C ALA A 55 -12.62 -1.35 -25.46
N LYS A 56 -13.89 -0.97 -25.22
CA LYS A 56 -15.01 -1.92 -25.09
C LYS A 56 -15.19 -2.85 -26.30
N ASN A 57 -14.73 -2.43 -27.46
CA ASN A 57 -14.74 -3.22 -28.71
C ASN A 57 -13.51 -4.13 -28.92
N GLY A 58 -12.65 -4.26 -27.88
CA GLY A 58 -11.45 -5.09 -27.90
C GLY A 58 -10.24 -4.48 -28.64
N LYS A 59 -10.37 -3.28 -29.22
CA LYS A 59 -9.26 -2.57 -29.87
C LYS A 59 -8.44 -1.81 -28.82
N THR A 60 -7.12 -1.80 -29.00
CA THR A 60 -6.24 -0.93 -28.20
C THR A 60 -6.35 0.50 -28.72
N ILE A 61 -6.66 1.43 -27.83
CA ILE A 61 -6.68 2.87 -28.11
C ILE A 61 -5.61 3.57 -27.27
N ARG A 62 -5.15 4.73 -27.79
CA ARG A 62 -4.08 5.51 -27.17
C ARG A 62 -4.39 7.00 -27.30
N PRO A 63 -5.10 7.58 -26.33
CA PRO A 63 -5.32 9.01 -26.26
C PRO A 63 -4.01 9.79 -26.09
N ASP A 64 -3.97 11.04 -26.55
CA ASP A 64 -2.82 11.92 -26.32
C ASP A 64 -2.62 12.19 -24.83
N GLY A 65 -3.70 12.21 -24.05
CA GLY A 65 -3.66 12.24 -22.59
C GLY A 65 -4.82 11.48 -21.93
N THR A 66 -4.49 10.70 -20.92
CA THR A 66 -5.46 10.08 -20.00
C THR A 66 -5.31 10.72 -18.63
N ILE A 67 -6.41 11.25 -18.09
CA ILE A 67 -6.43 11.84 -16.76
C ILE A 67 -6.93 10.81 -15.77
N LYS A 68 -6.18 10.60 -14.69
CA LYS A 68 -6.55 9.72 -13.59
C LYS A 68 -6.69 10.51 -12.29
N ASN A 69 -7.62 10.07 -11.44
CA ASN A 69 -7.78 10.61 -10.10
C ASN A 69 -6.77 9.98 -9.10
N ALA A 70 -6.83 10.38 -7.83
CA ALA A 70 -5.98 9.83 -6.78
C ALA A 70 -6.12 8.30 -6.58
N LEU A 71 -7.26 7.72 -6.98
CA LEU A 71 -7.53 6.29 -6.98
C LEU A 71 -7.05 5.59 -8.26
N ARG A 72 -6.38 6.32 -9.17
CA ARG A 72 -5.93 5.89 -10.50
C ARG A 72 -7.06 5.44 -11.43
N ILE A 73 -8.29 5.82 -11.13
CA ILE A 73 -9.45 5.60 -12.00
C ILE A 73 -9.42 6.63 -13.12
N ASP A 74 -9.77 6.20 -14.33
CA ASP A 74 -9.86 7.07 -15.49
C ASP A 74 -10.93 8.14 -15.27
N TYR A 75 -10.49 9.40 -15.29
CA TYR A 75 -11.28 10.57 -15.00
C TYR A 75 -11.71 11.27 -16.28
N GLY A 76 -10.85 11.28 -17.28
CA GLY A 76 -11.10 11.92 -18.57
C GLY A 76 -9.97 11.67 -19.55
N TYR A 77 -10.21 12.11 -20.79
CA TYR A 77 -9.30 11.91 -21.90
C TYR A 77 -9.10 13.20 -22.66
N TRP A 78 -7.95 13.38 -23.26
CA TRP A 78 -7.63 14.51 -24.09
C TRP A 78 -7.02 14.05 -25.41
N GLU A 79 -7.44 14.70 -26.52
CA GLU A 79 -6.97 14.48 -27.88
C GLU A 79 -6.69 15.81 -28.56
N SER A 80 -5.50 15.99 -29.10
CA SER A 80 -5.12 17.08 -29.98
C SER A 80 -5.27 16.64 -31.43
N LYS A 81 -5.80 17.51 -32.29
CA LYS A 81 -6.03 17.23 -33.69
C LYS A 81 -5.61 18.38 -34.59
N ALA A 82 -5.27 18.04 -35.84
CA ALA A 82 -5.02 19.05 -36.88
C ALA A 82 -6.25 19.90 -37.16
N ASN A 83 -6.02 21.10 -37.69
CA ASN A 83 -7.07 22.07 -37.97
C ASN A 83 -8.00 21.68 -39.16
N VAL A 84 -7.61 20.66 -39.93
CA VAL A 84 -8.37 20.21 -41.12
C VAL A 84 -9.32 19.08 -40.70
N ASP A 85 -10.61 19.21 -41.04
CA ASP A 85 -11.66 18.21 -40.78
C ASP A 85 -11.84 17.79 -39.31
N PHE A 86 -11.76 18.76 -38.39
CA PHE A 86 -11.79 18.52 -36.93
C PHE A 86 -13.02 17.69 -36.48
N GLU A 87 -14.21 17.96 -37.06
CA GLU A 87 -15.43 17.21 -36.74
C GLU A 87 -15.38 15.75 -37.24
N ASP A 88 -14.75 15.51 -38.37
CA ASP A 88 -14.57 14.15 -38.89
C ASP A 88 -13.56 13.35 -38.08
N GLU A 89 -12.49 14.00 -37.58
CA GLU A 89 -11.53 13.38 -36.70
C GLU A 89 -12.17 12.98 -35.36
N ILE A 90 -13.02 13.81 -34.77
CA ILE A 90 -13.79 13.47 -33.57
C ILE A 90 -14.66 12.23 -33.84
N ARG A 91 -15.40 12.20 -34.96
CA ARG A 91 -16.21 11.04 -35.32
C ARG A 91 -15.41 9.76 -35.49
N LYS A 92 -14.25 9.83 -36.16
CA LYS A 92 -13.34 8.69 -36.33
C LYS A 92 -12.88 8.14 -34.99
N LYS A 93 -12.55 9.01 -34.02
CA LYS A 93 -12.12 8.59 -32.66
C LYS A 93 -13.25 7.86 -31.93
N PHE A 94 -14.47 8.37 -31.94
CA PHE A 94 -15.60 7.67 -31.32
C PHE A 94 -15.89 6.32 -32.01
N ASN A 95 -15.80 6.26 -33.34
CA ASN A 95 -15.95 5.01 -34.10
C ASN A 95 -14.83 4.00 -33.81
N ALA A 96 -13.65 4.48 -33.45
CA ALA A 96 -12.55 3.64 -33.02
C ALA A 96 -12.71 3.10 -31.57
N GLY A 97 -13.71 3.60 -30.82
CA GLY A 97 -14.03 3.14 -29.47
C GLY A 97 -13.46 4.02 -28.35
N TYR A 98 -13.10 5.26 -28.65
CA TYR A 98 -12.69 6.21 -27.60
C TYR A 98 -13.82 6.47 -26.63
N PRO A 99 -13.53 6.57 -25.30
CA PRO A 99 -14.54 6.83 -24.29
C PRO A 99 -15.16 8.22 -24.47
N SER A 100 -16.49 8.30 -24.36
CA SER A 100 -17.24 9.55 -24.45
C SER A 100 -17.72 10.08 -23.09
N SER A 101 -17.23 9.47 -21.99
CA SER A 101 -17.65 9.84 -20.63
C SER A 101 -17.19 11.25 -20.23
N ASN A 102 -15.95 11.61 -20.51
CA ASN A 102 -15.38 12.95 -20.30
C ASN A 102 -14.14 13.09 -21.19
N ILE A 103 -14.29 13.63 -22.38
CA ILE A 103 -13.19 13.78 -23.35
C ILE A 103 -13.15 15.20 -23.93
N LEU A 104 -11.96 15.77 -23.92
CA LEU A 104 -11.66 17.08 -24.49
C LEU A 104 -10.88 16.90 -25.80
N PHE A 105 -11.43 17.38 -26.88
CA PHE A 105 -10.75 17.52 -28.17
C PHE A 105 -10.33 18.97 -28.38
N GLU A 106 -9.14 19.19 -28.95
CA GLU A 106 -8.69 20.53 -29.33
C GLU A 106 -7.91 20.52 -30.65
N ASN A 107 -7.85 21.69 -31.32
CA ASN A 107 -7.16 21.86 -32.60
C ASN A 107 -6.40 23.20 -32.71
N ALA A 108 -5.86 23.71 -31.62
CA ALA A 108 -5.18 25.00 -31.51
C ALA A 108 -6.06 26.25 -31.73
N LYS A 109 -7.30 26.10 -32.23
CA LYS A 109 -8.27 27.19 -32.42
C LYS A 109 -9.50 27.00 -31.57
N LYS A 110 -10.01 25.78 -31.53
CA LYS A 110 -11.21 25.40 -30.81
C LYS A 110 -10.95 24.25 -29.88
N ALA A 111 -11.65 24.24 -28.76
CA ALA A 111 -11.75 23.08 -27.88
C ALA A 111 -13.22 22.65 -27.76
N VAL A 112 -13.46 21.34 -27.81
CA VAL A 112 -14.79 20.73 -27.73
C VAL A 112 -14.77 19.68 -26.61
N LEU A 113 -15.71 19.82 -25.67
CA LEU A 113 -15.87 18.91 -24.55
C LEU A 113 -17.10 18.03 -24.75
N TYR A 114 -16.87 16.72 -24.65
CA TYR A 114 -17.95 15.72 -24.59
C TYR A 114 -18.00 15.14 -23.17
N GLN A 115 -19.20 15.04 -22.61
CA GLN A 115 -19.47 14.39 -21.33
C GLN A 115 -20.72 13.51 -21.49
N GLN A 116 -20.63 12.26 -21.00
CA GLN A 116 -21.71 11.26 -21.13
C GLN A 116 -22.19 11.03 -22.57
N GLY A 117 -21.31 11.16 -23.55
CA GLY A 117 -21.64 11.01 -24.98
C GLY A 117 -22.20 12.27 -25.65
N GLU A 118 -22.54 13.29 -24.87
CA GLU A 118 -23.10 14.54 -25.38
C GLU A 118 -22.06 15.64 -25.48
N ARG A 119 -22.15 16.45 -26.52
CA ARG A 119 -21.34 17.66 -26.70
C ARG A 119 -21.83 18.75 -25.76
N VAL A 120 -21.09 18.99 -24.66
CA VAL A 120 -21.52 19.95 -23.63
C VAL A 120 -20.97 21.36 -23.82
N MET A 121 -19.83 21.50 -24.49
CA MET A 121 -19.21 22.81 -24.68
C MET A 121 -18.29 22.84 -25.91
N GLU A 122 -18.31 23.96 -26.63
CA GLU A 122 -17.33 24.33 -27.65
C GLU A 122 -16.87 25.76 -27.37
N VAL A 123 -15.58 26.01 -27.45
CA VAL A 123 -14.97 27.31 -27.13
C VAL A 123 -13.87 27.67 -28.13
N ASP A 124 -13.64 28.96 -28.30
CA ASP A 124 -12.44 29.48 -28.95
C ASP A 124 -11.28 29.46 -27.91
N ILE A 125 -10.21 28.74 -28.21
CA ILE A 125 -9.04 28.65 -27.36
C ILE A 125 -8.34 29.99 -27.14
N ARG A 126 -8.51 30.93 -28.05
CA ARG A 126 -7.91 32.28 -27.97
C ARG A 126 -8.62 33.20 -26.99
N ASP A 127 -9.84 32.87 -26.58
CA ASP A 127 -10.53 33.56 -25.49
C ASP A 127 -10.17 32.93 -24.15
N ALA A 128 -9.37 33.63 -23.36
CA ALA A 128 -8.88 33.15 -22.08
C ALA A 128 -9.99 32.77 -21.09
N LYS A 129 -11.15 33.47 -21.11
CA LYS A 129 -12.27 33.17 -20.24
C LYS A 129 -13.01 31.92 -20.67
N GLN A 130 -13.19 31.73 -21.99
CA GLN A 130 -13.81 30.54 -22.53
C GLN A 130 -12.92 29.30 -22.31
N LEU A 131 -11.61 29.44 -22.54
CA LEU A 131 -10.64 28.38 -22.29
C LEU A 131 -10.59 27.98 -20.78
N ASP A 132 -10.61 28.95 -19.87
CA ASP A 132 -10.70 28.66 -18.43
C ASP A 132 -12.01 27.92 -18.08
N LYS A 133 -13.12 28.31 -18.69
CA LYS A 133 -14.43 27.67 -18.47
C LYS A 133 -14.42 26.21 -18.89
N ILE A 134 -13.93 25.88 -20.10
CA ILE A 134 -13.93 24.50 -20.60
C ILE A 134 -12.94 23.63 -19.85
N LEU A 135 -11.72 24.12 -19.53
CA LEU A 135 -10.74 23.38 -18.75
C LEU A 135 -11.21 23.14 -17.31
N SER A 136 -11.89 24.14 -16.74
CA SER A 136 -12.52 23.99 -15.43
C SER A 136 -13.66 22.96 -15.46
N ALA A 137 -14.52 22.97 -16.46
CA ALA A 137 -15.59 21.98 -16.64
C ALA A 137 -15.03 20.58 -16.86
N PHE A 138 -14.00 20.44 -17.68
CA PHE A 138 -13.32 19.18 -17.96
C PHE A 138 -12.69 18.56 -16.70
N THR A 139 -11.98 19.36 -15.91
CA THR A 139 -11.29 18.90 -14.70
C THR A 139 -12.17 18.88 -13.46
N SER A 140 -13.39 19.43 -13.48
CA SER A 140 -14.38 19.31 -12.40
C SER A 140 -15.49 18.30 -12.66
N TYR A 141 -15.43 17.61 -13.80
CA TYR A 141 -16.43 16.61 -14.13
C TYR A 141 -16.35 15.45 -13.13
N GLU A 142 -17.43 15.18 -12.44
CA GLU A 142 -17.59 13.97 -11.66
C GLU A 142 -18.39 12.95 -12.47
N HIS A 143 -17.76 11.86 -12.86
CA HIS A 143 -18.49 10.73 -13.43
C HIS A 143 -19.56 10.28 -12.43
N PRO A 144 -20.83 10.02 -12.83
CA PRO A 144 -21.90 9.63 -11.92
C PRO A 144 -21.51 8.45 -11.00
N GLU A 145 -20.78 7.49 -11.53
CA GLU A 145 -20.26 6.35 -10.74
C GLU A 145 -19.23 6.79 -9.70
N VAL A 146 -18.32 7.71 -10.04
CA VAL A 146 -17.33 8.27 -9.10
C VAL A 146 -18.03 9.12 -8.03
N LYS A 147 -19.03 9.92 -8.41
CA LYS A 147 -19.85 10.69 -7.47
C LYS A 147 -20.60 9.78 -6.51
N ASN A 148 -21.19 8.71 -7.02
CA ASN A 148 -21.88 7.72 -6.19
C ASN A 148 -20.90 6.99 -5.29
N PHE A 149 -19.71 6.64 -5.79
CA PHE A 149 -18.64 6.02 -4.99
C PHE A 149 -18.17 6.95 -3.86
N ASN A 150 -17.87 8.22 -4.16
CA ASN A 150 -17.46 9.20 -3.15
C ASN A 150 -18.54 9.39 -2.09
N LYS A 151 -19.82 9.46 -2.47
CA LYS A 151 -20.94 9.51 -1.53
C LYS A 151 -21.06 8.24 -0.70
N ALA A 152 -20.84 7.06 -1.29
CA ALA A 152 -20.84 5.80 -0.57
C ALA A 152 -19.67 5.72 0.43
N VAL A 153 -18.47 6.20 0.06
CA VAL A 153 -17.31 6.32 0.96
C VAL A 153 -17.59 7.27 2.12
N GLU A 154 -18.23 8.41 1.85
CA GLU A 154 -18.60 9.38 2.90
C GLU A 154 -19.63 8.79 3.87
N ASN A 155 -20.69 8.17 3.36
CA ASN A 155 -21.67 7.45 4.18
C ASN A 155 -21.00 6.34 5.00
N PHE A 156 -20.12 5.56 4.40
CA PHE A 156 -19.36 4.53 5.07
C PHE A 156 -18.54 5.08 6.24
N LYS A 157 -17.82 6.21 6.04
CA LYS A 157 -17.07 6.88 7.11
C LYS A 157 -17.95 7.32 8.27
N ASN A 158 -19.19 7.72 8.01
CA ASN A 158 -20.14 8.19 9.02
C ASN A 158 -20.84 7.04 9.77
N ASP A 159 -21.03 5.91 9.11
CA ASP A 159 -21.78 4.77 9.65
C ASP A 159 -20.88 3.73 10.32
N ILE A 160 -19.65 3.56 9.89
CA ILE A 160 -18.68 2.62 10.48
C ILE A 160 -18.57 2.79 12.01
N PRO A 161 -18.38 4.00 12.56
CA PRO A 161 -18.29 4.15 14.03
C PRO A 161 -19.51 3.65 14.77
N LYS A 162 -20.71 3.81 14.22
CA LYS A 162 -21.97 3.34 14.82
C LYS A 162 -22.05 1.82 14.80
N ILE A 163 -21.70 1.20 13.67
CA ILE A 163 -21.66 -0.26 13.51
C ILE A 163 -20.66 -0.88 14.46
N VAL A 164 -19.48 -0.28 14.59
CA VAL A 164 -18.42 -0.73 15.52
C VAL A 164 -18.92 -0.71 16.97
N VAL A 165 -19.61 0.35 17.38
CA VAL A 165 -20.21 0.43 18.72
C VAL A 165 -21.25 -0.67 18.90
N ALA A 166 -22.16 -0.85 17.93
CA ALA A 166 -23.19 -1.89 18.00
C ALA A 166 -22.58 -3.31 18.05
N LEU A 167 -21.50 -3.57 17.30
CA LEU A 167 -20.80 -4.86 17.36
C LEU A 167 -20.14 -5.09 18.72
N ARG A 168 -19.52 -4.07 19.32
CA ARG A 168 -18.94 -4.19 20.67
C ARG A 168 -20.00 -4.50 21.72
N GLU A 169 -21.13 -3.78 21.70
CA GLU A 169 -22.25 -4.03 22.60
C GLU A 169 -22.83 -5.44 22.41
N MET A 170 -22.92 -5.90 21.16
CA MET A 170 -23.35 -7.26 20.85
C MET A 170 -22.39 -8.31 21.40
N PHE A 171 -21.09 -8.12 21.26
CA PHE A 171 -20.08 -9.03 21.82
C PHE A 171 -20.13 -9.07 23.34
N GLU A 172 -20.33 -7.94 24.01
CA GLU A 172 -20.49 -7.90 25.47
C GLU A 172 -21.75 -8.65 25.92
N LYS A 173 -22.82 -8.56 25.17
CA LYS A 173 -24.04 -9.32 25.42
C LYS A 173 -23.82 -10.81 25.22
N GLU A 174 -23.28 -11.21 24.08
CA GLU A 174 -22.99 -12.60 23.73
C GLU A 174 -22.02 -13.26 24.73
N GLU A 175 -21.03 -12.53 25.22
CA GLU A 175 -20.11 -13.01 26.25
C GLU A 175 -20.84 -13.46 27.52
N ARG A 176 -21.95 -12.81 27.85
CA ARG A 176 -22.72 -13.13 29.07
C ARG A 176 -23.67 -14.31 28.89
N VAL A 177 -24.25 -14.49 27.69
CA VAL A 177 -25.35 -15.41 27.45
C VAL A 177 -25.02 -16.56 26.52
N ASN A 178 -24.01 -16.44 25.67
CA ASN A 178 -23.68 -17.40 24.61
C ASN A 178 -22.41 -18.18 24.94
N GLU A 179 -22.59 -19.39 25.46
CA GLU A 179 -21.44 -20.24 25.82
C GLU A 179 -20.58 -20.64 24.63
N LYS A 180 -21.17 -20.90 23.46
CA LYS A 180 -20.42 -21.26 22.24
C LYS A 180 -19.51 -20.10 21.79
N PHE A 181 -20.03 -18.87 21.79
CA PHE A 181 -19.26 -17.68 21.48
C PHE A 181 -18.10 -17.53 22.46
N ARG A 182 -18.36 -17.61 23.75
CA ARG A 182 -17.34 -17.49 24.80
C ARG A 182 -16.19 -18.49 24.64
N ILE A 183 -16.54 -19.77 24.40
CA ILE A 183 -15.55 -20.83 24.20
C ILE A 183 -14.71 -20.55 22.94
N LYS A 184 -15.33 -20.31 21.78
CA LYS A 184 -14.61 -20.08 20.52
C LYS A 184 -13.74 -18.83 20.58
N ARG A 185 -14.24 -17.73 21.16
CA ARG A 185 -13.45 -16.51 21.35
C ARG A 185 -12.29 -16.71 22.33
N GLN A 186 -12.49 -17.46 23.39
CA GLN A 186 -11.43 -17.80 24.34
C GLN A 186 -10.32 -18.61 23.66
N THR A 187 -10.68 -19.61 22.87
CA THR A 187 -9.73 -20.42 22.09
C THR A 187 -8.93 -19.54 21.13
N PHE A 188 -9.58 -18.64 20.40
CA PHE A 188 -8.91 -17.72 19.48
C PHE A 188 -8.01 -16.72 20.22
N TRP A 189 -8.42 -16.22 21.38
CA TRP A 189 -7.59 -15.35 22.21
C TRP A 189 -6.32 -16.05 22.70
N GLU A 190 -6.42 -17.29 23.19
CA GLU A 190 -5.28 -18.11 23.62
C GLU A 190 -4.32 -18.38 22.42
N LEU A 191 -4.87 -18.64 21.25
CA LEU A 191 -4.11 -18.74 20.01
C LEU A 191 -3.32 -17.47 19.74
N CYS A 192 -3.98 -16.32 19.80
CA CYS A 192 -3.32 -15.03 19.57
C CYS A 192 -2.20 -14.75 20.60
N GLN A 193 -2.43 -15.09 21.86
CA GLN A 193 -1.39 -14.94 22.90
C GLN A 193 -0.20 -15.85 22.67
N ASN A 194 -0.42 -17.06 22.21
CA ASN A 194 0.64 -18.05 22.00
C ASN A 194 1.42 -17.83 20.70
N ALA A 195 0.73 -17.41 19.62
CA ALA A 195 1.30 -17.37 18.28
C ALA A 195 1.67 -15.96 17.80
N ILE A 196 1.03 -14.91 18.33
CA ILE A 196 1.23 -13.54 17.85
C ILE A 196 1.96 -12.72 18.90
N ASN A 197 1.34 -12.57 20.10
CA ASN A 197 1.81 -11.66 21.11
C ASN A 197 1.19 -12.01 22.47
N PRO A 198 2.00 -12.33 23.53
CA PRO A 198 1.50 -12.73 24.84
C PRO A 198 0.67 -11.64 25.56
N ASP A 199 0.79 -10.37 25.15
CA ASP A 199 0.07 -9.25 25.77
C ASP A 199 -1.26 -8.91 25.06
N ILE A 200 -1.67 -9.68 24.04
CA ILE A 200 -2.98 -9.50 23.38
C ILE A 200 -4.11 -9.67 24.39
N SER A 201 -4.95 -8.66 24.46
CA SER A 201 -6.14 -8.66 25.30
C SER A 201 -7.36 -9.24 24.58
N LYS A 202 -8.40 -9.61 25.33
CA LYS A 202 -9.70 -9.99 24.76
C LYS A 202 -10.35 -8.84 23.96
N ALA A 203 -10.03 -7.59 24.29
CA ALA A 203 -10.50 -6.43 23.55
C ALA A 203 -9.84 -6.35 22.17
N ASP A 204 -8.55 -6.67 22.05
CA ASP A 204 -7.84 -6.73 20.76
C ASP A 204 -8.44 -7.81 19.86
N VAL A 205 -8.81 -8.96 20.41
CA VAL A 205 -9.52 -10.03 19.68
C VAL A 205 -10.89 -9.58 19.18
N ASN A 206 -11.63 -8.83 19.99
CA ASN A 206 -12.89 -8.25 19.55
C ASN A 206 -12.68 -7.27 18.38
N GLU A 207 -11.63 -6.45 18.42
CA GLU A 207 -11.29 -5.55 17.32
C GLU A 207 -10.89 -6.31 16.05
N MET A 208 -10.15 -7.42 16.17
CA MET A 208 -9.84 -8.29 15.02
C MET A 208 -11.12 -8.89 14.42
N LEU A 209 -12.05 -9.34 15.25
CA LEU A 209 -13.33 -9.89 14.80
C LEU A 209 -14.21 -8.82 14.11
N ILE A 210 -14.25 -7.61 14.65
CA ILE A 210 -14.94 -6.48 14.02
C ILE A 210 -14.34 -6.17 12.64
N GLN A 211 -13.02 -6.10 12.55
CA GLN A 211 -12.33 -5.86 11.28
C GLN A 211 -12.64 -6.97 10.26
N HIS A 212 -12.61 -8.23 10.68
CA HIS A 212 -13.00 -9.36 9.85
C HIS A 212 -14.42 -9.22 9.30
N ILE A 213 -15.41 -9.02 10.16
CA ILE A 213 -16.83 -8.87 9.80
C ILE A 213 -17.05 -7.73 8.80
N LEU A 214 -16.39 -6.59 9.02
CA LEU A 214 -16.55 -5.39 8.19
C LEU A 214 -15.83 -5.47 6.84
N THR A 215 -14.85 -6.34 6.68
CA THR A 215 -14.04 -6.42 5.46
C THR A 215 -14.29 -7.65 4.62
N GLU A 216 -14.93 -8.66 5.15
CA GLU A 216 -15.25 -9.90 4.45
C GLU A 216 -15.93 -9.66 3.10
N GLU A 217 -17.02 -8.89 3.08
CA GLU A 217 -17.76 -8.55 1.86
C GLU A 217 -16.90 -7.78 0.83
N ILE A 218 -15.94 -6.97 1.31
CA ILE A 218 -15.01 -6.24 0.45
C ILE A 218 -14.11 -7.22 -0.31
N PHE A 219 -13.52 -8.18 0.40
CA PHE A 219 -12.61 -9.15 -0.20
C PHE A 219 -13.32 -10.08 -1.18
N ILE A 220 -14.50 -10.60 -0.81
CA ILE A 220 -15.35 -11.41 -1.70
C ILE A 220 -15.69 -10.62 -2.98
N SER A 221 -16.00 -9.33 -2.85
CA SER A 221 -16.42 -8.49 -3.99
C SER A 221 -15.29 -8.21 -4.98
N ILE A 222 -14.05 -8.05 -4.50
CA ILE A 222 -12.90 -7.67 -5.35
C ILE A 222 -12.30 -8.86 -6.07
N PHE A 223 -12.19 -10.00 -5.40
CA PHE A 223 -11.51 -11.18 -5.96
C PHE A 223 -12.45 -12.16 -6.65
N SER A 224 -13.78 -11.97 -6.53
CA SER A 224 -14.80 -12.89 -7.07
C SER A 224 -14.65 -14.34 -6.58
N GLU A 225 -13.88 -14.57 -5.52
CA GLU A 225 -13.56 -15.87 -4.95
C GLU A 225 -14.21 -16.01 -3.58
N SER A 226 -15.26 -16.80 -3.52
CA SER A 226 -15.94 -17.19 -2.27
C SER A 226 -15.07 -18.07 -1.35
N GLN A 227 -13.90 -18.48 -1.80
CA GLN A 227 -13.05 -19.48 -1.16
C GLN A 227 -11.96 -18.91 -0.25
N PHE A 228 -11.54 -17.65 -0.42
CA PHE A 228 -10.45 -17.04 0.37
C PHE A 228 -10.65 -17.18 1.88
N HIS A 229 -11.87 -16.93 2.38
CA HIS A 229 -12.17 -17.07 3.82
C HIS A 229 -12.11 -18.52 4.29
N GLN A 230 -12.24 -19.48 3.38
CA GLN A 230 -12.14 -20.89 3.69
C GLN A 230 -10.70 -21.40 3.65
N GLU A 231 -9.82 -20.70 2.94
CA GLU A 231 -8.43 -21.10 2.70
C GLU A 231 -7.44 -20.36 3.61
N ASN A 232 -7.68 -19.06 3.91
CA ASN A 232 -6.79 -18.33 4.81
C ASN A 232 -6.93 -18.83 6.26
N ASN A 233 -5.80 -19.24 6.85
CA ASN A 233 -5.74 -19.87 8.17
C ASN A 233 -6.35 -19.03 9.31
N ILE A 234 -6.19 -17.70 9.30
CA ILE A 234 -6.73 -16.80 10.34
C ILE A 234 -8.19 -16.43 10.06
N ALA A 235 -8.54 -16.22 8.79
CA ALA A 235 -9.93 -15.91 8.41
C ALA A 235 -10.89 -17.04 8.79
N LYS A 236 -10.48 -18.29 8.63
CA LYS A 236 -11.26 -19.47 9.07
C LYS A 236 -11.58 -19.43 10.56
N GLU A 237 -10.60 -19.11 11.40
CA GLU A 237 -10.79 -19.06 12.85
C GLU A 237 -11.79 -17.98 13.26
N LEU A 238 -11.65 -16.78 12.68
CA LEU A 238 -12.56 -15.67 12.94
C LEU A 238 -13.98 -15.98 12.42
N TYR A 239 -14.09 -16.62 11.27
CA TYR A 239 -15.37 -17.07 10.73
C TYR A 239 -16.06 -18.11 11.65
N GLU A 240 -15.30 -19.03 12.25
CA GLU A 240 -15.85 -19.98 13.23
C GLU A 240 -16.33 -19.28 14.53
N VAL A 241 -15.68 -18.19 14.95
CA VAL A 241 -16.19 -17.36 16.05
C VAL A 241 -17.45 -16.62 15.61
N GLU A 242 -17.44 -15.99 14.45
CA GLU A 242 -18.57 -15.23 13.89
C GLU A 242 -19.85 -16.07 13.80
N LYS A 243 -19.77 -17.29 13.29
CA LYS A 243 -20.91 -18.21 13.19
C LYS A 243 -21.61 -18.48 14.50
N THR A 244 -20.96 -18.28 15.63
CA THR A 244 -21.54 -18.59 16.94
C THR A 244 -22.56 -17.55 17.42
N PHE A 245 -22.52 -16.32 16.89
CA PHE A 245 -23.40 -15.24 17.36
C PHE A 245 -24.26 -14.61 16.26
N PHE A 246 -23.94 -14.71 14.98
CA PHE A 246 -24.85 -14.28 13.93
C PHE A 246 -25.87 -15.38 13.61
N VAL A 247 -27.12 -15.15 14.00
CA VAL A 247 -28.25 -16.06 13.74
C VAL A 247 -29.17 -15.42 12.70
N GLY A 248 -29.48 -16.14 11.63
CA GLY A 248 -30.41 -15.70 10.59
C GLY A 248 -29.92 -14.48 9.82
N ASN A 249 -30.71 -13.41 9.76
CA ASN A 249 -30.42 -12.20 8.99
C ASN A 249 -29.67 -11.11 9.76
N THR A 250 -29.27 -11.34 11.01
CA THR A 250 -28.73 -10.31 11.91
C THR A 250 -27.50 -9.60 11.33
N LYS A 251 -26.55 -10.33 10.71
CA LYS A 251 -25.40 -9.74 10.02
C LYS A 251 -25.83 -8.80 8.89
N ARG A 252 -26.80 -9.26 8.08
CA ARG A 252 -27.30 -8.48 6.93
C ARG A 252 -28.02 -7.21 7.35
N GLU A 253 -28.76 -7.25 8.44
CA GLU A 253 -29.46 -6.10 9.01
C GLU A 253 -28.46 -5.09 9.59
N LEU A 254 -27.48 -5.57 10.35
CA LEU A 254 -26.44 -4.74 10.96
C LEU A 254 -25.58 -4.00 9.90
N LEU A 255 -25.20 -4.70 8.83
CA LEU A 255 -24.39 -4.15 7.75
C LEU A 255 -25.22 -3.44 6.66
N GLY A 256 -26.55 -3.38 6.81
CA GLY A 256 -27.45 -2.84 5.80
C GLY A 256 -27.15 -1.41 5.39
N SER A 257 -26.72 -0.55 6.31
CA SER A 257 -26.40 0.86 6.05
C SER A 257 -25.15 1.04 5.19
N ILE A 258 -24.20 0.10 5.24
CA ILE A 258 -22.94 0.15 4.47
C ILE A 258 -22.97 -0.73 3.22
N ARG A 259 -24.07 -1.42 2.97
CA ARG A 259 -24.21 -2.32 1.81
C ARG A 259 -23.96 -1.62 0.48
N ASN A 260 -24.46 -0.40 0.33
CA ASN A 260 -24.24 0.39 -0.88
C ASN A 260 -22.75 0.64 -1.14
N TYR A 261 -21.94 0.76 -0.11
CA TYR A 261 -20.49 0.88 -0.23
C TYR A 261 -19.88 -0.41 -0.80
N TYR A 262 -20.29 -1.58 -0.31
CA TYR A 262 -19.80 -2.86 -0.83
C TYR A 262 -20.20 -3.08 -2.30
N GLU A 263 -21.45 -2.79 -2.66
CA GLU A 263 -21.90 -2.88 -4.06
C GLU A 263 -21.11 -1.94 -5.00
N MET A 264 -20.80 -0.73 -4.53
CA MET A 264 -19.97 0.21 -5.30
C MET A 264 -18.51 -0.26 -5.45
N ILE A 265 -17.92 -0.84 -4.40
CA ILE A 265 -16.59 -1.48 -4.48
C ILE A 265 -16.61 -2.60 -5.51
N LYS A 266 -17.61 -3.46 -5.47
CA LYS A 266 -17.78 -4.58 -6.40
C LYS A 266 -17.88 -4.09 -7.85
N ALA A 267 -18.70 -3.07 -8.10
CA ALA A 267 -18.86 -2.50 -9.43
C ALA A 267 -17.53 -1.93 -9.97
N GLN A 268 -16.78 -1.22 -9.13
CA GLN A 268 -15.48 -0.68 -9.50
C GLN A 268 -14.43 -1.78 -9.72
N ALA A 269 -14.38 -2.79 -8.84
CA ALA A 269 -13.45 -3.91 -8.95
C ALA A 269 -13.65 -4.72 -10.23
N THR A 270 -14.90 -4.88 -10.66
CA THR A 270 -15.26 -5.61 -11.89
C THR A 270 -14.71 -4.92 -13.15
N GLY A 271 -14.59 -3.59 -13.14
CA GLY A 271 -14.01 -2.81 -14.24
C GLY A 271 -12.48 -2.83 -14.33
N ILE A 272 -11.80 -3.31 -13.30
CA ILE A 272 -10.32 -3.32 -13.23
C ILE A 272 -9.78 -4.62 -13.81
N VAL A 273 -9.12 -4.52 -14.96
CA VAL A 273 -8.52 -5.68 -15.65
C VAL A 273 -7.07 -5.92 -15.22
N SER A 274 -6.33 -4.84 -14.92
CA SER A 274 -4.91 -4.91 -14.58
C SER A 274 -4.69 -5.33 -13.13
N HIS A 275 -3.78 -6.29 -12.91
CA HIS A 275 -3.37 -6.73 -11.57
C HIS A 275 -2.84 -5.58 -10.71
N THR A 276 -1.92 -4.77 -11.23
CA THR A 276 -1.36 -3.61 -10.53
C THR A 276 -2.42 -2.59 -10.13
N GLU A 277 -3.46 -2.40 -10.96
CA GLU A 277 -4.59 -1.53 -10.64
C GLU A 277 -5.46 -2.12 -9.54
N LYS A 278 -5.70 -3.45 -9.53
CA LYS A 278 -6.42 -4.13 -8.42
C LYS A 278 -5.69 -3.98 -7.09
N GLN A 279 -4.39 -4.19 -7.07
CA GLN A 279 -3.56 -3.99 -5.87
C GLN A 279 -3.65 -2.55 -5.36
N THR A 280 -3.55 -1.58 -6.27
CA THR A 280 -3.68 -0.15 -5.92
C THR A 280 -5.06 0.20 -5.39
N PHE A 281 -6.09 -0.38 -5.99
CA PHE A 281 -7.49 -0.21 -5.57
C PHE A 281 -7.74 -0.79 -4.18
N LEU A 282 -7.30 -2.02 -3.92
CA LEU A 282 -7.36 -2.65 -2.60
C LEU A 282 -6.70 -1.82 -1.52
N LYS A 283 -5.52 -1.29 -1.83
CA LYS A 283 -4.80 -0.42 -0.94
C LYS A 283 -5.57 0.85 -0.62
N ALA A 284 -6.13 1.52 -1.63
CA ALA A 284 -6.93 2.72 -1.42
C ALA A 284 -8.17 2.44 -0.57
N ILE A 285 -8.83 1.29 -0.77
CA ILE A 285 -9.95 0.84 0.07
C ILE A 285 -9.49 0.61 1.51
N TYR A 286 -8.38 -0.11 1.70
CA TYR A 286 -7.83 -0.37 3.02
C TYR A 286 -7.51 0.92 3.77
N GLU A 287 -6.81 1.87 3.15
CA GLU A 287 -6.50 3.16 3.76
C GLU A 287 -7.76 3.95 4.16
N ASN A 288 -8.78 3.97 3.29
CA ASN A 288 -10.04 4.63 3.57
C ASN A 288 -10.82 3.92 4.69
N PHE A 289 -10.86 2.58 4.65
CA PHE A 289 -11.48 1.78 5.69
C PHE A 289 -10.82 2.03 7.04
N TYR A 290 -9.50 1.93 7.11
CA TYR A 290 -8.76 2.05 8.36
C TYR A 290 -8.85 3.45 8.97
N LYS A 291 -8.81 4.49 8.13
CA LYS A 291 -9.05 5.88 8.56
C LYS A 291 -10.46 6.11 9.10
N ALA A 292 -11.46 5.40 8.56
CA ALA A 292 -12.84 5.46 9.06
C ALA A 292 -13.03 4.65 10.34
N TYR A 293 -12.43 3.46 10.39
CA TYR A 293 -12.54 2.51 11.49
C TYR A 293 -11.79 2.96 12.75
N ASN A 294 -10.52 3.34 12.59
CA ASN A 294 -9.66 3.74 13.69
C ASN A 294 -8.69 4.87 13.28
N PRO A 295 -9.18 6.12 13.24
CA PRO A 295 -8.36 7.27 12.85
C PRO A 295 -7.08 7.42 13.68
N LYS A 296 -7.19 7.19 15.00
CA LYS A 296 -6.05 7.26 15.94
C LYS A 296 -5.07 6.10 15.78
N GLY A 297 -5.57 4.92 15.42
CA GLY A 297 -4.74 3.74 15.18
C GLY A 297 -4.00 3.77 13.86
N ALA A 298 -4.52 4.44 12.84
CA ALA A 298 -3.85 4.62 11.55
C ALA A 298 -2.53 5.38 11.73
N ASP A 299 -2.55 6.45 12.51
CA ASP A 299 -1.35 7.23 12.84
C ASP A 299 -0.38 6.46 13.76
N ARG A 300 -0.92 5.57 14.62
CA ARG A 300 -0.16 4.81 15.62
C ARG A 300 0.63 3.64 15.02
N LEU A 301 0.05 2.94 14.05
CA LEU A 301 0.69 1.79 13.39
C LEU A 301 1.78 2.24 12.40
N GLY A 302 1.94 3.55 12.15
CA GLY A 302 2.97 4.07 11.24
C GLY A 302 2.83 3.47 9.83
N ILE A 303 1.58 3.29 9.37
CA ILE A 303 1.31 2.74 8.04
C ILE A 303 1.83 3.73 7.00
N VAL A 304 3.06 3.52 6.58
CA VAL A 304 3.73 4.27 5.53
C VAL A 304 3.86 3.36 4.32
N TYR A 305 3.23 3.78 3.25
CA TYR A 305 3.32 3.03 1.99
C TYR A 305 4.66 3.27 1.30
N THR A 306 5.24 2.20 0.80
CA THR A 306 6.44 2.27 -0.03
C THR A 306 6.04 2.30 -1.50
N PRO A 307 6.40 3.36 -2.27
CA PRO A 307 6.20 3.37 -3.72
C PRO A 307 6.91 2.20 -4.41
N SER A 308 6.25 1.58 -5.41
CA SER A 308 6.83 0.43 -6.13
C SER A 308 8.16 0.75 -6.80
N GLU A 309 8.40 1.98 -7.21
CA GLU A 309 9.66 2.41 -7.79
C GLU A 309 10.82 2.28 -6.78
N ILE A 310 10.55 2.59 -5.51
CA ILE A 310 11.53 2.43 -4.43
C ILE A 310 11.74 0.94 -4.12
N VAL A 311 10.66 0.16 -4.10
CA VAL A 311 10.75 -1.30 -3.89
C VAL A 311 11.60 -1.95 -4.98
N LYS A 312 11.35 -1.63 -6.26
CA LYS A 312 12.14 -2.12 -7.40
C LYS A 312 13.60 -1.75 -7.28
N PHE A 313 13.88 -0.47 -6.98
CA PHE A 313 15.24 -0.01 -6.74
C PHE A 313 15.93 -0.80 -5.62
N MET A 314 15.21 -1.08 -4.52
CA MET A 314 15.76 -1.85 -3.40
C MET A 314 16.00 -3.32 -3.76
N LEU A 315 15.11 -3.93 -4.54
CA LEU A 315 15.28 -5.30 -5.03
C LEU A 315 16.49 -5.43 -5.96
N GLU A 316 16.60 -4.54 -6.96
CA GLU A 316 17.74 -4.51 -7.88
C GLU A 316 19.07 -4.25 -7.15
N SER A 317 19.08 -3.32 -6.19
CA SER A 317 20.24 -3.03 -5.37
C SER A 317 20.63 -4.21 -4.47
N THR A 318 19.63 -4.89 -3.90
CA THR A 318 19.85 -6.09 -3.06
C THR A 318 20.44 -7.21 -3.90
N ASP A 319 19.89 -7.45 -5.08
CA ASP A 319 20.38 -8.47 -6.02
C ASP A 319 21.83 -8.20 -6.43
N PHE A 320 22.13 -6.96 -6.82
CA PHE A 320 23.49 -6.51 -7.13
C PHE A 320 24.48 -6.70 -5.96
N LEU A 321 24.06 -6.37 -4.73
CA LEU A 321 24.91 -6.51 -3.55
C LEU A 321 25.12 -7.99 -3.18
N LEU A 322 24.12 -8.85 -3.36
CA LEU A 322 24.26 -10.29 -3.19
C LEU A 322 25.25 -10.87 -4.20
N GLU A 323 25.16 -10.49 -5.47
CA GLU A 323 26.10 -10.93 -6.51
C GLU A 323 27.51 -10.45 -6.18
N LYS A 324 27.68 -9.18 -5.86
CA LYS A 324 28.98 -8.55 -5.55
C LYS A 324 29.68 -9.18 -4.35
N HIS A 325 28.97 -9.50 -3.27
CA HIS A 325 29.59 -9.93 -2.01
C HIS A 325 29.56 -11.42 -1.80
N PHE A 326 28.59 -12.13 -2.41
CA PHE A 326 28.38 -13.57 -2.17
C PHE A 326 28.35 -14.41 -3.45
N GLY A 327 28.39 -13.79 -4.65
CA GLY A 327 28.24 -14.50 -5.92
C GLY A 327 26.88 -15.19 -6.07
N LYS A 328 25.83 -14.61 -5.46
CA LYS A 328 24.46 -15.13 -5.46
C LYS A 328 23.49 -14.04 -5.86
N THR A 329 22.30 -14.43 -6.31
CA THR A 329 21.17 -13.55 -6.63
C THR A 329 19.97 -13.86 -5.74
N LEU A 330 18.95 -13.01 -5.76
CA LEU A 330 17.67 -13.25 -5.09
C LEU A 330 16.95 -14.52 -5.61
N SER A 331 17.30 -14.95 -6.82
CA SER A 331 16.71 -16.13 -7.47
C SER A 331 17.40 -17.45 -7.11
N ASP A 332 18.60 -17.39 -6.53
CA ASP A 332 19.41 -18.58 -6.23
C ASP A 332 18.87 -19.39 -5.06
N GLU A 333 19.23 -20.66 -5.05
CA GLU A 333 18.90 -21.59 -3.96
C GLU A 333 19.63 -21.24 -2.67
N ASN A 334 18.94 -21.48 -1.56
CA ASN A 334 19.42 -21.17 -0.22
C ASN A 334 19.70 -19.67 0.01
N VAL A 335 18.95 -18.82 -0.67
CA VAL A 335 18.81 -17.40 -0.38
C VAL A 335 17.42 -17.17 0.18
N ASP A 336 17.24 -17.40 1.47
CA ASP A 336 15.98 -17.14 2.17
C ASP A 336 15.78 -15.63 2.37
N ILE A 337 14.61 -15.13 1.96
CA ILE A 337 14.25 -13.70 1.95
C ILE A 337 13.07 -13.48 2.88
N LEU A 338 13.15 -12.51 3.77
CA LEU A 338 12.10 -12.20 4.74
C LEU A 338 11.73 -10.71 4.70
N ASP A 339 10.45 -10.43 4.55
CA ASP A 339 9.87 -9.12 4.88
C ASP A 339 9.27 -9.18 6.29
N PRO A 340 9.87 -8.49 7.28
CA PRO A 340 9.47 -8.58 8.69
C PRO A 340 8.27 -7.71 9.05
N ALA A 341 7.78 -6.86 8.13
CA ALA A 341 6.66 -5.96 8.32
C ALA A 341 5.93 -5.76 6.98
N THR A 342 5.37 -6.86 6.50
CA THR A 342 4.89 -7.05 5.12
C THR A 342 3.81 -6.04 4.70
N GLY A 343 3.02 -5.53 5.65
CA GLY A 343 1.92 -4.63 5.34
C GLY A 343 0.93 -5.28 4.37
N THR A 344 0.69 -4.63 3.23
CA THR A 344 -0.18 -5.15 2.17
C THR A 344 0.54 -6.02 1.14
N GLY A 345 1.78 -6.42 1.39
CA GLY A 345 2.52 -7.36 0.57
C GLY A 345 3.36 -6.74 -0.57
N THR A 346 3.55 -5.43 -0.61
CA THR A 346 4.18 -4.75 -1.76
C THR A 346 5.58 -5.27 -2.08
N PHE A 347 6.46 -5.44 -1.07
CA PHE A 347 7.82 -5.96 -1.29
C PHE A 347 7.80 -7.39 -1.84
N ILE A 348 6.96 -8.25 -1.28
CA ILE A 348 6.86 -9.64 -1.73
C ILE A 348 6.26 -9.72 -3.14
N CYS A 349 5.22 -8.96 -3.45
CA CYS A 349 4.62 -8.93 -4.79
C CYS A 349 5.64 -8.46 -5.85
N ASP A 350 6.34 -7.34 -5.61
CA ASP A 350 7.36 -6.86 -6.53
C ASP A 350 8.55 -7.84 -6.65
N LEU A 351 8.90 -8.55 -5.56
CA LEU A 351 9.89 -9.62 -5.58
C LEU A 351 9.43 -10.82 -6.45
N LEU A 352 8.17 -11.24 -6.34
CA LEU A 352 7.61 -12.29 -7.20
C LEU A 352 7.65 -11.89 -8.67
N GLU A 353 7.38 -10.62 -8.99
CA GLU A 353 7.50 -10.09 -10.36
C GLU A 353 8.96 -10.03 -10.82
N TYR A 354 9.90 -9.72 -9.93
CA TYR A 354 11.33 -9.61 -10.22
C TYR A 354 11.97 -10.98 -10.52
N ILE A 355 11.69 -12.01 -9.71
CA ILE A 355 12.29 -13.35 -9.85
C ILE A 355 11.84 -14.01 -11.17
N PRO A 356 12.75 -14.53 -12.02
CA PRO A 356 12.39 -15.24 -13.23
C PRO A 356 11.48 -16.44 -12.98
N LYS A 357 10.49 -16.64 -13.87
CA LYS A 357 9.44 -17.67 -13.73
C LYS A 357 9.98 -19.07 -13.40
N GLN A 358 11.10 -19.45 -13.99
CA GLN A 358 11.72 -20.77 -13.81
C GLN A 358 12.18 -21.06 -12.38
N TYR A 359 12.49 -20.04 -11.58
CA TYR A 359 12.93 -20.18 -10.17
C TYR A 359 11.79 -19.91 -9.19
N LEU A 360 10.71 -19.28 -9.66
CA LEU A 360 9.70 -18.69 -8.81
C LEU A 360 8.95 -19.73 -7.97
N ALA A 361 8.55 -20.85 -8.54
CA ALA A 361 7.79 -21.88 -7.81
C ALA A 361 8.53 -22.38 -6.55
N ARG A 362 9.83 -22.63 -6.66
CA ARG A 362 10.67 -23.05 -5.54
C ARG A 362 10.83 -21.93 -4.51
N LYS A 363 11.15 -20.70 -4.97
CA LYS A 363 11.32 -19.53 -4.11
C LYS A 363 10.06 -19.24 -3.32
N TYR A 364 8.92 -19.21 -3.98
CA TYR A 364 7.60 -18.98 -3.38
C TYR A 364 7.28 -20.00 -2.28
N LYS A 365 7.53 -21.27 -2.56
CA LYS A 365 7.19 -22.36 -1.65
C LYS A 365 8.12 -22.49 -0.44
N HIS A 366 9.41 -22.10 -0.57
CA HIS A 366 10.42 -22.51 0.41
C HIS A 366 11.30 -21.38 0.95
N GLU A 367 11.46 -20.27 0.22
CA GLU A 367 12.54 -19.31 0.50
C GLU A 367 12.11 -17.84 0.52
N ILE A 368 10.82 -17.54 0.35
CA ILE A 368 10.25 -16.21 0.53
C ILE A 368 9.34 -16.27 1.74
N HIS A 369 9.53 -15.34 2.68
CA HIS A 369 8.84 -15.30 3.97
C HIS A 369 8.26 -13.91 4.23
N ALA A 370 7.14 -13.85 4.95
CA ALA A 370 6.42 -12.63 5.26
C ALA A 370 5.88 -12.66 6.70
N ASN A 371 6.04 -11.56 7.44
CA ASN A 371 5.47 -11.40 8.78
C ASN A 371 4.56 -10.18 8.83
N GLU A 372 3.37 -10.34 9.41
CA GLU A 372 2.44 -9.24 9.64
C GLU A 372 1.66 -9.48 10.95
N VAL A 373 1.52 -8.41 11.75
CA VAL A 373 0.86 -8.45 13.05
C VAL A 373 -0.60 -7.96 12.98
N ALA A 374 -0.91 -7.13 12.00
CA ALA A 374 -2.25 -6.57 11.83
C ALA A 374 -3.08 -7.43 10.86
N ILE A 375 -4.30 -7.79 11.29
CA ILE A 375 -5.12 -8.78 10.58
C ILE A 375 -5.51 -8.35 9.17
N LEU A 376 -5.87 -7.09 8.95
CA LEU A 376 -6.27 -6.64 7.63
C LEU A 376 -5.11 -6.56 6.63
N PRO A 377 -3.95 -5.97 6.98
CA PRO A 377 -2.75 -6.08 6.14
C PRO A 377 -2.39 -7.53 5.85
N TYR A 378 -2.45 -8.41 6.86
CA TYR A 378 -2.18 -9.84 6.67
C TYR A 378 -3.08 -10.47 5.60
N TYR A 379 -4.38 -10.21 5.63
CA TYR A 379 -5.32 -10.70 4.61
C TYR A 379 -5.00 -10.15 3.23
N ILE A 380 -4.77 -8.84 3.14
CA ILE A 380 -4.47 -8.17 1.89
C ILE A 380 -3.14 -8.66 1.31
N ALA A 381 -2.13 -8.85 2.17
CA ALA A 381 -0.84 -9.38 1.75
C ALA A 381 -0.97 -10.77 1.14
N ASN A 382 -1.65 -11.70 1.83
CA ASN A 382 -1.85 -13.05 1.31
C ASN A 382 -2.57 -13.04 -0.05
N LEU A 383 -3.67 -12.29 -0.17
CA LEU A 383 -4.40 -12.14 -1.44
C LEU A 383 -3.52 -11.56 -2.55
N ASN A 384 -2.79 -10.49 -2.28
CA ASN A 384 -1.93 -9.85 -3.28
C ASN A 384 -0.79 -10.79 -3.72
N ILE A 385 -0.17 -11.47 -2.78
CA ILE A 385 0.95 -12.41 -3.03
C ILE A 385 0.47 -13.60 -3.86
N GLU A 386 -0.61 -14.24 -3.44
CA GLU A 386 -1.18 -15.42 -4.11
C GLU A 386 -1.69 -15.07 -5.51
N TYR A 387 -2.37 -13.94 -5.66
CA TYR A 387 -2.84 -13.47 -6.95
C TYR A 387 -1.69 -13.07 -7.89
N THR A 388 -0.61 -12.46 -7.37
CA THR A 388 0.59 -12.14 -8.13
C THR A 388 1.26 -13.43 -8.64
N PHE A 389 1.39 -14.43 -7.76
CA PHE A 389 1.93 -15.72 -8.13
C PHE A 389 1.07 -16.41 -9.20
N GLN A 390 -0.25 -16.48 -8.99
CA GLN A 390 -1.19 -17.09 -9.95
C GLN A 390 -1.10 -16.42 -11.32
N ASN A 391 -1.07 -15.09 -11.39
CA ASN A 391 -0.95 -14.38 -12.66
C ASN A 391 0.36 -14.71 -13.40
N LYS A 392 1.46 -14.76 -12.65
CA LYS A 392 2.77 -15.02 -13.25
C LYS A 392 2.96 -16.48 -13.64
N MET A 393 2.51 -17.41 -12.80
CA MET A 393 2.69 -18.84 -13.00
C MET A 393 1.59 -19.49 -13.84
N GLY A 394 0.36 -18.96 -13.79
CA GLY A 394 -0.80 -19.50 -14.50
C GLY A 394 -1.57 -20.56 -13.70
N TYR A 395 -1.23 -20.78 -12.43
CA TYR A 395 -1.95 -21.65 -11.50
C TYR A 395 -1.91 -21.07 -10.10
N TYR A 396 -2.91 -21.39 -9.29
CA TYR A 396 -3.01 -20.98 -7.89
C TYR A 396 -2.20 -21.90 -6.98
N GLU A 397 -1.50 -21.32 -6.00
CA GLU A 397 -0.89 -22.01 -4.87
C GLU A 397 -0.93 -21.10 -3.65
N GLU A 398 -1.38 -21.62 -2.50
CA GLU A 398 -1.42 -20.90 -1.24
C GLU A 398 -0.02 -20.46 -0.78
N PHE A 399 0.12 -19.26 -0.25
CA PHE A 399 1.38 -18.76 0.30
C PHE A 399 1.55 -19.17 1.76
N GLN A 400 2.07 -20.36 1.98
CA GLN A 400 2.23 -20.95 3.32
C GLN A 400 3.35 -20.33 4.18
N ASN A 401 4.18 -19.43 3.63
CA ASN A 401 5.27 -18.78 4.35
C ASN A 401 4.90 -17.39 4.90
N SER A 402 3.62 -17.04 4.88
CA SER A 402 3.07 -15.87 5.56
C SER A 402 2.74 -16.24 7.01
N CYS A 403 3.35 -15.52 7.95
CA CYS A 403 3.15 -15.71 9.38
C CYS A 403 2.35 -14.54 9.96
N PHE A 404 1.26 -14.85 10.63
CA PHE A 404 0.52 -13.86 11.44
C PHE A 404 1.21 -13.78 12.82
N VAL A 405 2.12 -12.81 12.97
CA VAL A 405 3.04 -12.74 14.12
C VAL A 405 3.53 -11.32 14.36
N ASP A 406 3.72 -10.95 15.64
CA ASP A 406 4.51 -9.77 15.97
C ASP A 406 6.00 -10.12 15.85
N THR A 407 6.64 -9.60 14.83
CA THR A 407 8.04 -9.87 14.50
C THR A 407 8.98 -9.60 15.68
N LEU A 408 8.75 -8.53 16.44
CA LEU A 408 9.62 -8.13 17.53
C LEU A 408 9.52 -9.05 18.76
N ASP A 409 8.42 -9.81 18.89
CA ASP A 409 8.29 -10.88 19.89
C ASP A 409 8.83 -12.22 19.39
N ASN A 410 8.94 -12.39 18.07
CA ASN A 410 9.45 -13.60 17.45
C ASN A 410 10.99 -13.58 17.41
N ILE A 411 11.60 -13.81 18.55
CA ILE A 411 13.06 -13.87 18.70
C ILE A 411 13.50 -15.32 18.69
N GLY A 412 13.88 -15.83 17.55
CA GLY A 412 14.59 -17.07 17.30
C GLY A 412 14.30 -18.23 18.26
N GLY A 413 13.16 -18.85 18.11
CA GLY A 413 12.69 -19.86 19.05
C GLY A 413 12.13 -19.20 20.31
N LEU A 414 10.99 -18.51 20.16
CA LEU A 414 10.09 -18.39 21.29
C LEU A 414 10.02 -19.77 21.89
N ASN A 415 10.52 -19.94 23.13
CA ASN A 415 10.18 -21.08 23.95
C ASN A 415 8.66 -21.02 24.12
N TYR A 416 7.93 -21.51 23.11
CA TYR A 416 6.56 -21.93 23.26
C TYR A 416 6.62 -22.96 24.38
N GLY A 417 6.41 -22.50 25.62
CA GLY A 417 6.52 -23.31 26.79
C GLY A 417 5.60 -24.49 26.59
N GLY A 418 6.15 -25.61 26.21
CA GLY A 418 5.60 -26.85 25.77
C GLY A 418 4.39 -27.38 26.52
N LYS A 419 3.29 -26.64 26.50
CA LYS A 419 1.96 -27.17 26.70
C LYS A 419 1.44 -27.49 25.31
N GLN A 420 1.73 -28.71 24.87
CA GLN A 420 0.94 -29.40 23.88
C GLN A 420 -0.53 -29.26 24.25
N HIS A 421 -1.18 -28.25 23.74
CA HIS A 421 -2.63 -28.26 23.61
C HIS A 421 -2.94 -28.86 22.23
N ASP A 422 -2.94 -30.20 22.21
CA ASP A 422 -3.55 -31.05 21.19
C ASP A 422 -5.05 -30.84 21.15
N MET A 423 -5.54 -29.65 20.83
CA MET A 423 -6.98 -29.55 20.82
C MET A 423 -7.67 -28.95 19.61
N PHE A 424 -7.03 -28.28 18.68
CA PHE A 424 -7.69 -27.90 17.41
C PHE A 424 -6.62 -27.52 16.37
N GLY A 425 -6.63 -28.18 15.23
CA GLY A 425 -5.63 -28.19 14.17
C GLY A 425 -5.18 -26.86 13.55
N PHE A 426 -5.74 -25.73 13.99
CA PHE A 426 -5.53 -24.42 13.41
C PHE A 426 -4.48 -23.54 14.14
N SER A 427 -4.47 -23.55 15.47
CA SER A 427 -3.38 -22.94 16.22
C SER A 427 -2.03 -23.59 15.87
N ALA A 428 -2.09 -24.87 15.46
CA ALA A 428 -0.96 -25.61 14.96
C ALA A 428 -0.42 -25.05 13.63
N GLU A 429 -1.27 -24.63 12.69
CA GLU A 429 -0.83 -24.21 11.35
C GLU A 429 0.01 -22.92 11.39
N ASN A 430 -0.49 -21.84 11.99
CA ASN A 430 0.27 -20.59 12.08
C ASN A 430 1.54 -20.77 12.95
N ALA A 431 1.43 -21.52 14.06
CA ALA A 431 2.58 -21.85 14.90
C ALA A 431 3.61 -22.69 14.15
N GLU A 432 3.17 -23.63 13.33
CA GLU A 432 4.05 -24.43 12.47
C GLU A 432 4.73 -23.58 11.39
N ARG A 433 4.00 -22.64 10.76
CA ARG A 433 4.57 -21.67 9.81
C ARG A 433 5.68 -20.83 10.47
N ILE A 434 5.41 -20.29 11.67
CA ILE A 434 6.38 -19.52 12.45
C ILE A 434 7.59 -20.38 12.81
N LYS A 435 7.38 -21.61 13.28
CA LYS A 435 8.47 -22.54 13.62
C LYS A 435 9.33 -22.85 12.39
N LYS A 436 8.72 -23.20 11.25
CA LYS A 436 9.44 -23.45 10.00
C LYS A 436 10.26 -22.23 9.56
N GLN A 437 9.72 -21.03 9.71
CA GLN A 437 10.44 -19.79 9.40
C GLN A 437 11.62 -19.58 10.37
N ASN A 438 11.44 -19.84 11.67
CA ASN A 438 12.48 -19.67 12.68
C ASN A 438 13.65 -20.63 12.49
N ASP A 439 13.41 -21.83 11.96
CA ASP A 439 14.43 -22.82 11.64
C ASP A 439 15.28 -22.44 10.40
N LYS A 440 14.84 -21.43 9.62
CA LYS A 440 15.56 -20.96 8.44
C LYS A 440 16.72 -20.02 8.78
N LYS A 441 17.78 -20.07 7.98
CA LYS A 441 18.86 -19.09 7.99
C LYS A 441 18.51 -17.99 6.99
N ILE A 442 18.02 -16.86 7.48
CA ILE A 442 17.56 -15.76 6.61
C ILE A 442 18.77 -15.02 6.03
N SER A 443 18.94 -15.09 4.74
CA SER A 443 20.03 -14.44 3.99
C SER A 443 19.73 -12.97 3.68
N VAL A 444 18.46 -12.63 3.47
CA VAL A 444 18.01 -11.27 3.12
C VAL A 444 16.83 -10.89 3.99
N ILE A 445 16.93 -9.75 4.67
CA ILE A 445 15.80 -9.13 5.36
C ILE A 445 15.54 -7.80 4.66
N ILE A 446 14.38 -7.68 4.02
CA ILE A 446 14.02 -6.51 3.21
C ILE A 446 12.63 -6.01 3.58
N GLY A 447 12.45 -4.69 3.70
CA GLY A 447 11.13 -4.13 4.00
C GLY A 447 11.16 -2.67 4.38
N ASN A 448 9.98 -2.18 4.79
CA ASN A 448 9.78 -0.85 5.34
C ASN A 448 9.18 -0.99 6.76
N PRO A 449 10.01 -1.25 7.80
CA PRO A 449 9.51 -1.40 9.15
C PRO A 449 8.86 -0.11 9.65
N PRO A 450 7.85 -0.19 10.54
CA PRO A 450 7.18 0.97 11.09
C PRO A 450 8.16 1.88 11.84
N TYR A 451 8.02 3.18 11.66
CA TYR A 451 8.78 4.18 12.41
C TYR A 451 7.83 5.21 12.99
N ASN A 452 7.95 5.41 14.29
CA ASN A 452 7.18 6.43 15.00
C ASN A 452 7.76 7.82 14.70
N ALA A 453 7.36 8.38 13.56
CA ALA A 453 7.60 9.78 13.28
C ALA A 453 6.62 10.63 14.08
N ASN A 454 6.96 11.00 15.32
CA ASN A 454 6.22 11.88 16.21
C ASN A 454 4.99 11.32 16.93
N GLN A 455 5.20 10.76 18.08
CA GLN A 455 4.22 10.89 19.15
C GLN A 455 4.35 12.32 19.71
N GLN A 456 3.42 13.20 19.35
CA GLN A 456 3.35 14.56 19.91
C GLN A 456 2.74 14.62 21.31
N SER A 457 2.36 13.48 21.91
CA SER A 457 1.80 13.46 23.26
C SER A 457 2.35 12.28 24.07
N GLU A 458 3.35 12.55 24.89
CA GLU A 458 3.73 11.69 26.02
C GLU A 458 2.59 11.58 27.07
N ASN A 459 1.51 12.34 26.93
CA ASN A 459 0.44 12.47 27.92
C ASN A 459 -0.77 11.58 27.72
N ASP A 460 -0.95 10.94 26.59
CA ASP A 460 -2.04 9.98 26.38
C ASP A 460 -1.47 8.57 26.45
N ASN A 461 -1.78 7.80 27.45
CA ASN A 461 -1.67 6.32 27.66
C ASN A 461 -1.11 5.43 26.53
N ASN A 462 -0.36 6.00 25.61
CA ASN A 462 0.27 5.46 24.42
C ASN A 462 1.77 5.24 24.60
N LYS A 463 2.18 4.70 25.75
CA LYS A 463 3.55 4.18 25.89
C LYS A 463 3.72 3.12 24.80
N ASN A 464 4.77 3.24 23.99
CA ASN A 464 5.21 2.15 23.13
C ASN A 464 5.30 0.88 23.98
N ARG A 465 4.69 -0.19 23.49
CA ARG A 465 4.79 -1.50 24.12
C ARG A 465 6.26 -1.83 24.37
N GLU A 466 6.57 -2.40 25.52
CA GLU A 466 7.90 -2.90 25.82
C GLU A 466 8.10 -4.28 25.16
N TYR A 467 9.16 -4.41 24.40
CA TYR A 467 9.60 -5.67 23.81
C TYR A 467 10.80 -6.18 24.61
N LYS A 468 10.55 -6.82 25.74
CA LYS A 468 11.56 -7.15 26.77
C LYS A 468 12.86 -7.71 26.21
N ALA A 469 12.79 -8.61 25.24
CA ALA A 469 13.97 -9.25 24.69
C ALA A 469 14.73 -8.34 23.72
N VAL A 470 14.05 -7.69 22.76
CA VAL A 470 14.67 -6.71 21.83
C VAL A 470 15.19 -5.49 22.60
N ASP A 471 14.42 -4.98 23.56
CA ASP A 471 14.80 -3.82 24.36
C ASP A 471 16.03 -4.14 25.24
N LYS A 472 16.15 -5.37 25.75
CA LYS A 472 17.38 -5.84 26.41
C LYS A 472 18.55 -5.84 25.43
N ARG A 473 18.38 -6.36 24.21
CA ARG A 473 19.43 -6.34 23.19
C ARG A 473 19.85 -4.92 22.83
N ILE A 474 18.90 -3.99 22.67
CA ILE A 474 19.19 -2.56 22.45
C ILE A 474 20.00 -1.98 23.62
N LYS A 475 19.64 -2.32 24.86
CA LYS A 475 20.38 -1.89 26.05
C LYS A 475 21.83 -2.41 26.04
N ASP A 476 22.00 -3.69 25.71
CA ASP A 476 23.29 -4.37 25.74
C ASP A 476 24.21 -3.98 24.56
N THR A 477 23.66 -3.36 23.50
CA THR A 477 24.38 -2.94 22.28
C THR A 477 24.30 -1.43 22.07
N PHE A 478 23.21 -0.90 21.51
CA PHE A 478 23.07 0.51 21.12
C PHE A 478 23.27 1.47 22.28
N ILE A 479 22.68 1.19 23.45
CA ILE A 479 22.81 2.05 24.62
C ILE A 479 24.20 1.91 25.27
N LYS A 480 24.72 0.70 25.38
CA LYS A 480 26.05 0.45 25.91
C LYS A 480 27.14 1.13 25.10
N ASN A 481 26.96 1.18 23.78
CA ASN A 481 27.88 1.80 22.84
C ASN A 481 27.70 3.32 22.70
N SER A 482 26.68 3.91 23.32
CA SER A 482 26.33 5.32 23.19
C SER A 482 27.01 6.17 24.26
N SER A 483 27.48 7.36 23.87
CA SER A 483 27.93 8.44 24.74
C SER A 483 26.83 9.47 25.04
N ALA A 484 25.68 9.40 24.39
CA ALA A 484 24.58 10.36 24.48
C ALA A 484 23.52 10.00 25.54
N GLN A 485 22.66 10.98 25.91
CA GLN A 485 21.51 10.74 26.77
C GLN A 485 20.43 9.89 26.06
N LYS A 486 19.85 8.90 26.72
CA LYS A 486 19.45 7.55 26.29
C LYS A 486 17.98 7.36 25.87
N THR A 487 17.15 8.38 25.66
CA THR A 487 15.68 8.17 25.68
C THR A 487 15.00 7.86 24.33
N LYS A 488 15.66 8.07 23.18
CA LYS A 488 15.03 7.92 21.86
C LYS A 488 15.44 6.68 21.03
N VAL A 489 16.26 5.82 21.56
CA VAL A 489 16.78 4.64 20.83
C VAL A 489 15.79 3.46 20.83
N TYR A 490 14.69 3.56 21.55
CA TYR A 490 13.59 2.58 21.56
C TYR A 490 12.50 2.88 20.52
N ASP A 491 12.82 3.64 19.49
CA ASP A 491 11.93 3.85 18.34
C ASP A 491 11.70 2.51 17.59
N MET A 492 10.52 2.33 17.01
CA MET A 492 10.13 1.05 16.38
C MET A 492 11.13 0.62 15.32
N TYR A 493 11.60 1.55 14.45
CA TYR A 493 12.57 1.18 13.43
C TYR A 493 13.90 0.70 14.01
N ALA A 494 14.36 1.28 15.13
CA ALA A 494 15.59 0.84 15.80
C ALA A 494 15.43 -0.57 16.40
N ARG A 495 14.25 -0.90 16.91
CA ARG A 495 13.89 -2.25 17.35
C ARG A 495 13.93 -3.25 16.21
N PHE A 496 13.35 -2.89 15.04
CA PHE A 496 13.39 -3.72 13.84
C PHE A 496 14.82 -3.93 13.34
N PHE A 497 15.67 -2.89 13.36
CA PHE A 497 17.09 -3.06 13.04
C PHE A 497 17.77 -4.04 14.01
N ARG A 498 17.58 -3.89 15.31
CA ARG A 498 18.20 -4.82 16.29
C ARG A 498 17.72 -6.24 16.10
N TRP A 499 16.41 -6.42 15.91
CA TRP A 499 15.83 -7.73 15.61
C TRP A 499 16.43 -8.32 14.33
N ALA A 500 16.47 -7.55 13.26
CA ALA A 500 17.01 -8.00 11.98
C ALA A 500 18.51 -8.35 12.06
N MET A 501 19.31 -7.54 12.78
CA MET A 501 20.73 -7.81 13.01
C MET A 501 20.95 -9.12 13.76
N ASP A 502 20.09 -9.44 14.73
CA ASP A 502 20.15 -10.69 15.50
C ASP A 502 19.60 -11.89 14.71
N ARG A 503 18.67 -11.65 13.75
CA ARG A 503 18.00 -12.70 12.96
C ARG A 503 18.74 -13.07 11.69
N LEU A 504 19.59 -12.17 11.17
CA LEU A 504 20.32 -12.35 9.92
C LEU A 504 21.31 -13.51 10.01
N ALA A 505 21.44 -14.27 8.94
CA ALA A 505 22.47 -15.28 8.80
C ALA A 505 23.89 -14.67 8.86
N GLU A 506 24.91 -15.48 9.07
CA GLU A 506 26.32 -15.05 9.12
C GLU A 506 26.79 -14.40 7.82
N ASN A 507 26.29 -14.88 6.68
CA ASN A 507 26.39 -14.22 5.38
C ASN A 507 25.01 -13.71 5.01
N GLY A 508 24.82 -12.40 5.00
CA GLY A 508 23.50 -11.85 4.73
C GLY A 508 23.45 -10.35 4.55
N LEU A 509 22.27 -9.88 4.18
CA LEU A 509 22.00 -8.50 3.85
C LEU A 509 20.68 -8.02 4.47
N ILE A 510 20.71 -6.85 5.09
CA ILE A 510 19.50 -6.11 5.52
C ILE A 510 19.30 -4.94 4.56
N ALA A 511 18.11 -4.79 4.02
CA ALA A 511 17.69 -3.68 3.16
C ALA A 511 16.41 -3.04 3.71
N PHE A 512 16.53 -1.90 4.40
CA PHE A 512 15.40 -1.23 5.02
C PHE A 512 15.19 0.19 4.51
N VAL A 513 13.92 0.55 4.32
CA VAL A 513 13.49 1.95 4.31
C VAL A 513 13.27 2.36 5.77
N CYS A 514 13.81 3.48 6.19
CA CYS A 514 13.68 3.91 7.57
C CYS A 514 13.74 5.43 7.74
N ASN A 515 13.43 5.90 8.94
CA ASN A 515 13.60 7.30 9.30
C ASN A 515 15.08 7.69 9.24
N ARG A 516 15.41 8.75 8.49
CA ARG A 516 16.79 9.23 8.29
C ARG A 516 17.46 9.81 9.55
N SER A 517 16.72 10.02 10.63
CA SER A 517 17.25 10.70 11.84
C SER A 517 18.47 10.02 12.45
N PHE A 518 18.62 8.69 12.28
CA PHE A 518 19.78 7.95 12.78
C PHE A 518 21.11 8.40 12.13
N ILE A 519 21.08 9.00 10.95
CA ILE A 519 22.28 9.45 10.22
C ILE A 519 23.00 10.57 11.00
N GLU A 520 22.26 11.57 11.48
CA GLU A 520 22.82 12.79 12.07
C GLU A 520 22.60 12.93 13.59
N SER A 521 21.54 12.32 14.11
CA SER A 521 21.17 12.52 15.51
C SER A 521 22.20 11.92 16.48
N ARG A 522 22.59 12.71 17.48
CA ARG A 522 23.49 12.27 18.56
C ARG A 522 22.94 11.10 19.35
N THR A 523 21.63 11.00 19.49
CA THR A 523 20.96 9.90 20.21
C THR A 523 21.19 8.54 19.57
N PHE A 524 21.59 8.50 18.31
CA PHE A 524 21.85 7.27 17.54
C PHE A 524 23.36 6.97 17.35
N ASP A 525 24.25 7.60 18.15
CA ASP A 525 25.69 7.34 18.06
C ASP A 525 26.03 5.87 18.33
N GLY A 526 25.47 5.27 19.38
CA GLY A 526 25.67 3.86 19.72
C GLY A 526 25.01 2.90 18.72
N PHE A 527 23.89 3.29 18.11
CA PHE A 527 23.28 2.54 17.03
C PHE A 527 24.24 2.48 15.81
N ARG A 528 24.78 3.62 15.37
CA ARG A 528 25.75 3.67 14.27
C ARG A 528 27.03 2.87 14.61
N LYS A 529 27.52 2.97 15.83
CA LYS A 529 28.69 2.21 16.28
C LYS A 529 28.44 0.72 16.22
N SER A 530 27.28 0.24 16.68
CA SER A 530 26.92 -1.18 16.63
C SER A 530 26.78 -1.68 15.18
N ILE A 531 26.22 -0.89 14.27
CA ILE A 531 26.20 -1.23 12.84
C ILE A 531 27.62 -1.36 12.29
N PHE A 532 28.49 -0.41 12.61
CA PHE A 532 29.88 -0.43 12.17
C PHE A 532 30.67 -1.65 12.70
N GLU A 533 30.37 -2.10 13.90
CA GLU A 533 31.01 -3.26 14.54
C GLU A 533 30.49 -4.61 14.00
N GLU A 534 29.20 -4.68 13.59
CA GLU A 534 28.54 -5.93 13.24
C GLU A 534 28.44 -6.18 11.72
N PHE A 535 28.70 -5.16 10.86
CA PHE A 535 28.59 -5.26 9.41
C PHE A 535 29.86 -4.81 8.68
N ASP A 536 30.21 -5.51 7.62
CA ASP A 536 31.41 -5.25 6.83
C ASP A 536 31.22 -4.11 5.83
N TYR A 537 29.98 -3.96 5.30
CA TYR A 537 29.63 -2.88 4.35
C TYR A 537 28.31 -2.24 4.75
N VAL A 538 28.29 -0.91 4.67
CA VAL A 538 27.14 -0.07 4.97
C VAL A 538 26.90 0.88 3.81
N TYR A 539 25.75 0.80 3.18
CA TYR A 539 25.32 1.70 2.12
C TYR A 539 24.08 2.46 2.58
N ILE A 540 24.11 3.77 2.48
CA ILE A 540 23.02 4.64 2.90
C ILE A 540 22.67 5.59 1.75
N ILE A 541 21.38 5.60 1.37
CA ILE A 541 20.83 6.54 0.41
C ILE A 541 19.89 7.46 1.17
N ASP A 542 20.34 8.69 1.41
CA ASP A 542 19.52 9.74 1.99
C ASP A 542 18.63 10.33 0.88
N THR A 543 17.33 10.13 0.98
CA THR A 543 16.37 10.63 -0.02
C THR A 543 16.19 12.15 0.04
N GLN A 544 16.78 12.82 1.03
CA GLN A 544 16.65 14.27 1.29
C GLN A 544 15.18 14.76 1.38
N SER A 545 14.29 13.86 1.71
CA SER A 545 12.83 14.05 1.68
C SER A 545 12.24 14.68 2.96
N ASP A 546 13.07 15.27 3.83
CA ASP A 546 12.61 15.93 5.05
C ASP A 546 11.94 17.28 4.72
N VAL A 547 10.61 17.25 4.67
CA VAL A 547 9.78 18.43 4.34
C VAL A 547 9.89 19.54 5.42
N ARG A 548 10.16 19.17 6.67
CA ARG A 548 10.30 20.12 7.78
C ARG A 548 11.62 20.90 7.70
N LYS A 549 12.70 20.22 7.29
CA LYS A 549 14.01 20.87 7.12
C LYS A 549 14.12 21.63 5.80
N ASN A 550 13.48 21.14 4.75
CA ASN A 550 13.54 21.70 3.40
C ASN A 550 12.18 21.89 2.72
N PRO A 551 11.31 22.77 3.24
CA PRO A 551 9.97 22.97 2.68
C PRO A 551 9.99 23.50 1.23
N LYS A 552 11.11 24.09 0.77
CA LYS A 552 11.26 24.63 -0.60
C LYS A 552 11.57 23.57 -1.65
N ILE A 553 12.22 22.47 -1.28
CA ILE A 553 12.59 21.39 -2.22
C ILE A 553 11.38 20.49 -2.49
N ALA A 554 10.53 20.31 -1.49
CA ALA A 554 9.40 19.39 -1.60
C ALA A 554 8.24 19.95 -2.44
N GLY A 555 8.03 21.26 -2.52
CA GLY A 555 6.88 21.88 -3.21
C GLY A 555 5.50 21.34 -2.73
N THR A 556 5.52 20.43 -1.76
CA THR A 556 4.38 19.66 -1.24
C THR A 556 4.42 19.64 0.29
N THR A 557 3.27 19.38 0.91
CA THR A 557 3.15 19.23 2.37
C THR A 557 3.66 17.89 2.89
N HIS A 558 3.85 16.89 2.01
CA HIS A 558 4.28 15.54 2.33
C HIS A 558 5.26 15.03 1.26
N ASN A 559 6.16 14.14 1.64
CA ASN A 559 7.08 13.48 0.69
C ASN A 559 6.38 12.33 -0.06
N VAL A 560 7.13 11.61 -0.90
CA VAL A 560 6.62 10.47 -1.71
C VAL A 560 6.07 9.31 -0.87
N PHE A 561 6.38 9.26 0.42
CA PHE A 561 5.83 8.31 1.38
C PHE A 561 4.57 8.82 2.10
N GLY A 562 4.07 10.00 1.75
CA GLY A 562 2.92 10.62 2.40
C GLY A 562 3.19 11.16 3.81
N ILE A 563 4.45 11.34 4.22
CA ILE A 563 4.87 11.82 5.53
C ILE A 563 5.77 13.05 5.43
N GLN A 564 5.95 13.75 6.55
CA GLN A 564 6.81 14.95 6.62
C GLN A 564 8.26 14.65 7.03
N THR A 565 8.48 13.49 7.65
CA THR A 565 9.80 13.08 8.15
C THR A 565 10.67 12.59 7.00
N GLY A 566 11.94 12.92 7.04
CA GLY A 566 12.92 12.45 6.06
C GLY A 566 13.14 10.93 6.15
N VAL A 567 13.34 10.31 5.00
CA VAL A 567 13.50 8.87 4.84
C VAL A 567 14.88 8.56 4.26
N ALA A 568 15.45 7.43 4.65
CA ALA A 568 16.67 6.87 4.07
C ALA A 568 16.47 5.40 3.71
N ILE A 569 17.21 4.94 2.70
CA ILE A 569 17.30 3.52 2.35
C ILE A 569 18.67 3.04 2.82
N VAL A 570 18.70 1.92 3.54
CA VAL A 570 19.91 1.40 4.17
C VAL A 570 20.13 -0.04 3.73
N PHE A 571 21.34 -0.35 3.28
CA PHE A 571 21.79 -1.72 3.03
C PHE A 571 22.97 -2.02 3.95
N LEU A 572 22.83 -3.08 4.73
CA LEU A 572 23.86 -3.58 5.64
C LEU A 572 24.28 -4.98 5.19
N VAL A 573 25.56 -5.16 4.87
CA VAL A 573 26.09 -6.44 4.41
C VAL A 573 27.03 -7.02 5.45
N LYS A 574 26.75 -8.25 5.88
CA LYS A 574 27.56 -9.03 6.81
C LYS A 574 28.20 -10.19 6.06
N VAL A 575 29.51 -10.27 6.10
CA VAL A 575 30.30 -11.33 5.44
C VAL A 575 31.06 -12.12 6.50
N GLN A 576 30.83 -13.41 6.55
CA GLN A 576 31.58 -14.28 7.44
C GLN A 576 33.07 -14.22 7.07
N GLN A 577 33.91 -13.71 7.97
CA GLN A 577 35.36 -13.78 7.78
C GLN A 577 35.78 -15.26 7.77
N LYS A 578 36.46 -15.64 6.68
CA LYS A 578 37.01 -17.00 6.52
C LYS A 578 38.14 -17.26 7.51
#